data_b08db8f2594cd551092f888140016fc9
#
_entry.id   b08db8f2594cd551092f888140016fc9
#
_cell.length_a   1.000
_cell.length_b   1.000
_cell.length_c   1.000
_cell.angle_alpha   90.00
_cell.angle_beta   90.00
_cell.angle_gamma   90.00
#
_symmetry.space_group_name_H-M   'P 1'
#
loop_
_entity.id
_entity.type
_entity.pdbx_description
1 polymer ?
#
loop_
_entity_poly.entity_id
_entity_poly.type
_entity_poly.pdbx_seq_one_letter_code
_entity_poly.pdbx_strand_id
1 'polypeptide(L)'
;MRLSPPVRVLFTCVALAALAAGTSACGSSDSSSGPTTTTTAAKAPASGTTPSVKAPCGRSSAPPKTYDHVVMLLEENRTWSGGRTPGVGLAFSGGKMPFLHGLAQHCTTYADWTETDSEQNSLNQYVGLVSGVDNTSTVNDCNPSDTCRSTDDNIFRQIRETGGTPRTFVDGATEPCSAGKNAAKHIPALYFQGGDDASHCKAEVLPFSDLDPDHLPTLAFIVPDLCHDGHDCPDATVDDWAKTTLTPILDGADYAKGRTLVVVIYDEDQPVPNLLIAPTAHEGTLAKPVGSHAALLKTIEQALGLPVLKQGQMVDAISLRKSAHL
;
A
#
# COMPACT_ATOMS: atom_id res chain seq x y z
N MET A 1 46.09 -19.94 23.55
CA MET A 1 47.44 -19.81 23.07
C MET A 1 47.45 -19.11 21.72
N ARG A 2 48.13 -17.95 21.64
CA ARG A 2 48.45 -17.10 20.47
C ARG A 2 47.31 -16.40 19.72
N LEU A 3 47.14 -15.13 20.08
CA LEU A 3 46.54 -14.04 19.34
C LEU A 3 47.45 -13.61 18.17
N SER A 4 46.89 -13.32 17.02
CA SER A 4 47.54 -12.61 15.90
C SER A 4 46.95 -11.22 15.73
N PRO A 5 47.74 -10.18 15.42
CA PRO A 5 47.30 -8.79 15.40
C PRO A 5 46.73 -8.36 14.02
N PRO A 6 46.02 -7.22 13.98
CA PRO A 6 45.40 -6.72 12.76
C PRO A 6 46.39 -5.97 11.86
N VAL A 7 46.24 -6.16 10.55
CA VAL A 7 46.98 -5.43 9.50
C VAL A 7 46.27 -4.06 9.25
N ARG A 8 47.04 -2.99 9.49
CA ARG A 8 46.67 -1.63 9.07
C ARG A 8 47.19 -1.38 7.66
N VAL A 9 46.29 -1.04 6.73
CA VAL A 9 46.66 -0.53 5.40
C VAL A 9 46.51 0.99 5.42
N LEU A 10 47.66 1.67 5.24
CA LEU A 10 47.73 3.12 5.00
C LEU A 10 47.46 3.38 3.51
N PHE A 11 46.52 4.25 3.22
CA PHE A 11 46.42 4.88 1.90
C PHE A 11 46.94 6.32 1.96
N THR A 12 47.96 6.57 1.20
CA THR A 12 48.58 7.88 0.97
C THR A 12 47.84 8.63 -0.12
N CYS A 13 47.35 9.81 0.19
CA CYS A 13 46.85 10.77 -0.79
C CYS A 13 47.99 11.48 -1.49
N VAL A 14 48.00 11.48 -2.82
CA VAL A 14 48.86 12.35 -3.63
C VAL A 14 47.96 13.43 -4.25
N ALA A 15 48.23 14.67 -3.88
CA ALA A 15 47.61 15.85 -4.50
C ALA A 15 48.49 16.32 -5.66
N LEU A 16 47.94 16.51 -6.82
CA LEU A 16 48.55 17.22 -7.94
C LEU A 16 47.81 18.53 -8.17
N ALA A 17 48.49 19.63 -7.98
CA ALA A 17 48.07 20.96 -8.36
C ALA A 17 48.60 21.27 -9.76
N ALA A 18 47.78 21.80 -10.65
CA ALA A 18 48.22 22.45 -11.89
C ALA A 18 47.60 23.84 -12.00
N LEU A 19 48.46 24.86 -11.95
CA LEU A 19 48.16 26.26 -12.30
C LEU A 19 48.19 26.41 -13.83
N ALA A 20 47.25 27.15 -14.38
CA ALA A 20 47.49 27.90 -15.62
C ALA A 20 46.71 29.22 -15.60
N ALA A 21 47.48 30.30 -15.71
CA ALA A 21 46.99 31.68 -15.85
C ALA A 21 46.83 32.06 -17.31
N GLY A 22 45.90 32.97 -17.59
CA GLY A 22 45.73 33.56 -18.95
C GLY A 22 44.53 34.51 -19.03
N THR A 23 44.76 35.73 -18.73
CA THR A 23 44.53 37.07 -19.30
C THR A 23 43.16 37.52 -19.77
N SER A 24 42.85 38.69 -19.31
CA SER A 24 41.71 39.61 -19.51
C SER A 24 41.36 39.96 -20.94
N ALA A 25 40.06 40.20 -21.17
CA ALA A 25 39.57 41.30 -22.01
C ALA A 25 38.16 41.71 -21.56
N CYS A 26 37.98 43.02 -21.34
CA CYS A 26 36.74 43.68 -21.03
C CYS A 26 35.76 43.70 -22.18
N GLY A 27 34.46 43.58 -21.86
CA GLY A 27 33.36 43.87 -22.78
C GLY A 27 32.05 43.90 -21.99
N SER A 28 31.59 45.09 -21.72
CA SER A 28 30.31 45.42 -21.02
C SER A 28 29.13 45.08 -21.94
N SER A 29 28.11 44.45 -21.39
CA SER A 29 26.69 44.86 -21.57
C SER A 29 25.77 43.93 -20.80
N ASP A 30 24.85 44.56 -20.12
CA ASP A 30 23.76 44.00 -19.30
C ASP A 30 22.92 42.94 -19.97
N SER A 31 22.61 41.89 -19.21
CA SER A 31 21.25 41.32 -19.16
C SER A 31 21.23 40.24 -18.09
N SER A 32 20.57 40.53 -16.98
CA SER A 32 20.19 39.61 -15.92
C SER A 32 19.19 38.58 -16.45
N SER A 33 19.61 37.31 -16.55
CA SER A 33 18.68 36.20 -16.60
C SER A 33 19.10 35.18 -15.53
N GLY A 34 18.42 35.28 -14.38
CA GLY A 34 18.49 34.25 -13.36
C GLY A 34 17.95 32.91 -13.87
N PRO A 35 18.36 31.79 -13.27
CA PRO A 35 17.84 30.48 -13.65
C PRO A 35 16.35 30.42 -13.36
N THR A 36 15.53 30.37 -14.38
CA THR A 36 14.10 30.10 -14.29
C THR A 36 13.95 28.65 -13.84
N THR A 37 13.72 28.47 -12.57
CA THR A 37 13.19 27.20 -12.05
C THR A 37 11.80 27.07 -12.65
N THR A 38 11.67 26.26 -13.67
CA THR A 38 10.37 25.87 -14.21
C THR A 38 9.72 24.95 -13.18
N THR A 39 9.03 25.55 -12.21
CA THR A 39 8.05 24.84 -11.41
C THR A 39 6.94 24.47 -12.38
N THR A 40 6.90 23.22 -12.80
CA THR A 40 5.76 22.68 -13.53
C THR A 40 4.58 22.77 -12.58
N ALA A 41 3.77 23.82 -12.74
CA ALA A 41 2.52 23.94 -12.02
C ALA A 41 1.67 22.71 -12.36
N ALA A 42 1.35 21.91 -11.35
CA ALA A 42 0.42 20.82 -11.48
C ALA A 42 -0.87 21.39 -12.10
N LYS A 43 -1.23 20.84 -13.26
CA LYS A 43 -2.44 21.24 -13.98
C LYS A 43 -3.62 21.02 -13.04
N ALA A 44 -4.34 22.08 -12.72
CA ALA A 44 -5.57 21.99 -11.93
C ALA A 44 -6.50 20.92 -12.56
N PRO A 45 -7.11 20.04 -11.76
CA PRO A 45 -7.95 18.98 -12.27
C PRO A 45 -9.11 19.56 -13.09
N ALA A 46 -9.41 18.94 -14.23
CA ALA A 46 -10.54 19.28 -15.06
C ALA A 46 -11.82 19.00 -14.25
N SER A 47 -12.44 20.02 -13.71
CA SER A 47 -13.72 19.94 -13.01
C SER A 47 -14.76 19.36 -13.97
N GLY A 48 -15.35 18.19 -13.65
CA GLY A 48 -16.59 17.74 -14.25
C GLY A 48 -16.60 16.41 -14.99
N THR A 49 -15.51 15.61 -15.01
CA THR A 49 -15.58 14.24 -15.55
C THR A 49 -15.84 13.23 -14.43
N THR A 50 -16.82 12.33 -14.61
CA THR A 50 -17.05 11.21 -13.70
C THR A 50 -15.77 10.39 -13.52
N PRO A 51 -15.36 10.06 -12.29
CA PRO A 51 -14.22 9.20 -12.06
C PRO A 51 -14.43 7.83 -12.69
N SER A 52 -13.37 7.25 -13.23
CA SER A 52 -13.39 5.92 -13.86
C SER A 52 -11.97 5.35 -13.91
N VAL A 53 -11.81 4.10 -14.31
CA VAL A 53 -10.49 3.45 -14.47
C VAL A 53 -9.53 4.24 -15.37
N LYS A 54 -10.04 4.98 -16.36
CA LYS A 54 -9.20 5.80 -17.27
C LYS A 54 -8.72 7.11 -16.64
N ALA A 55 -9.39 7.56 -15.60
CA ALA A 55 -9.11 8.80 -14.92
C ALA A 55 -9.57 8.70 -13.45
N PRO A 56 -8.93 7.83 -12.67
CA PRO A 56 -9.43 7.49 -11.35
C PRO A 56 -9.19 8.59 -10.31
N CYS A 57 -8.09 9.34 -10.43
CA CYS A 57 -7.65 10.31 -9.43
C CYS A 57 -7.64 11.74 -9.98
N GLY A 58 -7.48 12.75 -9.09
CA GLY A 58 -7.37 14.16 -9.48
C GLY A 58 -8.64 14.75 -10.12
N ARG A 59 -9.82 14.18 -9.88
CA ARG A 59 -11.09 14.58 -10.51
C ARG A 59 -11.97 15.46 -9.64
N SER A 60 -11.73 15.45 -8.35
CA SER A 60 -12.46 16.28 -7.38
C SER A 60 -11.49 17.14 -6.59
N SER A 61 -11.90 18.37 -6.29
CA SER A 61 -11.07 19.34 -5.58
C SER A 61 -11.15 19.24 -4.05
N ALA A 62 -12.13 18.50 -3.52
CA ALA A 62 -12.32 18.39 -2.09
C ALA A 62 -12.63 16.94 -1.69
N PRO A 63 -11.84 16.35 -0.79
CA PRO A 63 -12.11 15.01 -0.29
C PRO A 63 -13.38 14.99 0.57
N PRO A 64 -14.12 13.88 0.59
CA PRO A 64 -15.26 13.72 1.47
C PRO A 64 -14.81 13.71 2.93
N LYS A 65 -15.69 14.13 3.84
CA LYS A 65 -15.43 14.01 5.29
C LYS A 65 -15.18 12.56 5.68
N THR A 66 -16.00 11.65 5.15
CA THR A 66 -15.88 10.19 5.30
C THR A 66 -16.15 9.52 3.97
N TYR A 67 -15.51 8.38 3.76
CA TYR A 67 -15.79 7.47 2.66
C TYR A 67 -16.88 6.47 3.08
N ASP A 68 -17.65 6.00 2.12
CA ASP A 68 -18.65 4.95 2.34
C ASP A 68 -18.03 3.56 2.22
N HIS A 69 -17.02 3.47 1.34
CA HIS A 69 -16.35 2.22 1.00
C HIS A 69 -14.84 2.37 0.99
N VAL A 70 -14.15 1.36 1.49
CA VAL A 70 -12.71 1.15 1.26
C VAL A 70 -12.54 -0.23 0.61
N VAL A 71 -11.81 -0.28 -0.49
CA VAL A 71 -11.39 -1.51 -1.15
C VAL A 71 -9.88 -1.64 -0.97
N MET A 72 -9.41 -2.76 -0.43
CA MET A 72 -7.99 -3.08 -0.31
C MET A 72 -7.70 -4.31 -1.16
N LEU A 73 -6.82 -4.16 -2.14
CA LEU A 73 -6.24 -5.25 -2.90
C LEU A 73 -4.85 -5.53 -2.35
N LEU A 74 -4.62 -6.77 -1.92
CA LEU A 74 -3.37 -7.21 -1.33
C LEU A 74 -2.51 -7.92 -2.37
N GLU A 75 -1.24 -7.63 -2.36
CA GLU A 75 -0.25 -8.19 -3.26
C GLU A 75 1.00 -8.61 -2.48
N GLU A 76 1.83 -9.47 -3.07
CA GLU A 76 2.93 -10.16 -2.40
C GLU A 76 4.29 -9.92 -3.05
N ASN A 77 5.32 -9.92 -2.20
CA ASN A 77 6.71 -10.12 -2.60
C ASN A 77 7.21 -9.19 -3.72
N ARG A 78 6.95 -7.90 -3.63
CA ARG A 78 7.54 -6.90 -4.50
C ARG A 78 8.07 -5.72 -3.69
N THR A 79 9.07 -5.06 -4.23
CA THR A 79 9.63 -3.84 -3.65
C THR A 79 9.38 -2.66 -4.58
N TRP A 80 9.35 -1.45 -4.01
CA TRP A 80 9.31 -0.23 -4.81
C TRP A 80 10.63 0.01 -5.56
N SER A 81 11.75 -0.13 -4.84
CA SER A 81 13.09 0.04 -5.41
C SER A 81 14.16 -0.58 -4.53
N GLY A 82 14.73 -1.72 -4.93
CA GLY A 82 15.85 -2.33 -4.25
C GLY A 82 15.55 -2.81 -2.83
N GLY A 83 14.55 -3.66 -2.68
CA GLY A 83 14.14 -4.26 -1.42
C GLY A 83 15.21 -5.14 -0.76
N ARG A 84 14.92 -5.63 0.43
CA ARG A 84 15.85 -6.43 1.25
C ARG A 84 16.09 -7.82 0.69
N THR A 85 15.10 -8.40 0.02
CA THR A 85 15.20 -9.75 -0.53
C THR A 85 15.83 -9.73 -1.93
N PRO A 86 17.00 -10.33 -2.11
CA PRO A 86 17.62 -10.42 -3.43
C PRO A 86 16.73 -11.17 -4.44
N GLY A 87 16.50 -10.55 -5.59
CA GLY A 87 15.73 -11.16 -6.68
C GLY A 87 14.22 -10.87 -6.65
N VAL A 88 13.73 -10.19 -5.62
CA VAL A 88 12.35 -9.69 -5.59
C VAL A 88 12.13 -8.68 -6.72
N GLY A 89 11.02 -8.83 -7.44
CA GLY A 89 10.64 -7.96 -8.54
C GLY A 89 10.24 -6.56 -8.08
N LEU A 90 10.28 -5.59 -9.01
CA LEU A 90 9.78 -4.24 -8.78
C LEU A 90 8.28 -4.21 -9.09
N ALA A 91 7.48 -3.75 -8.12
CA ALA A 91 6.08 -3.45 -8.38
C ALA A 91 5.93 -2.27 -9.33
N PHE A 92 4.78 -2.20 -9.98
CA PHE A 92 4.43 -1.12 -10.92
C PHE A 92 5.45 -0.91 -12.03
N SER A 93 6.18 -1.96 -12.41
CA SER A 93 7.10 -1.95 -13.53
C SER A 93 6.32 -1.78 -14.83
N GLY A 94 6.50 -0.64 -15.52
CA GLY A 94 5.73 -0.29 -16.71
C GLY A 94 5.77 -1.32 -17.83
N GLY A 95 6.85 -2.10 -17.93
CA GLY A 95 7.00 -3.15 -18.95
C GLY A 95 6.32 -4.48 -18.58
N LYS A 96 6.10 -4.73 -17.28
CA LYS A 96 5.56 -6.00 -16.78
C LYS A 96 4.20 -5.85 -16.11
N MET A 97 3.92 -4.67 -15.55
CA MET A 97 2.70 -4.30 -14.86
C MET A 97 2.12 -3.00 -15.45
N PRO A 98 1.73 -2.97 -16.73
CA PRO A 98 1.32 -1.71 -17.38
C PRO A 98 0.05 -1.12 -16.79
N PHE A 99 -0.89 -1.90 -16.29
CA PHE A 99 -2.12 -1.42 -15.68
C PHE A 99 -1.87 -0.75 -14.32
N LEU A 100 -1.24 -1.47 -13.40
CA LEU A 100 -0.90 -0.93 -12.07
C LEU A 100 0.09 0.24 -12.18
N HIS A 101 1.04 0.18 -13.11
CA HIS A 101 1.94 1.29 -13.41
C HIS A 101 1.16 2.53 -13.87
N GLY A 102 0.21 2.35 -14.78
CA GLY A 102 -0.66 3.44 -15.25
C GLY A 102 -1.45 4.08 -14.12
N LEU A 103 -2.04 3.28 -13.23
CA LEU A 103 -2.71 3.80 -12.03
C LEU A 103 -1.75 4.56 -11.11
N ALA A 104 -0.54 4.03 -10.87
CA ALA A 104 0.47 4.65 -10.02
C ALA A 104 0.98 5.99 -10.56
N GLN A 105 0.97 6.20 -11.88
CA GLN A 105 1.31 7.49 -12.49
C GLN A 105 0.24 8.57 -12.27
N HIS A 106 -1.02 8.16 -12.12
CA HIS A 106 -2.16 9.06 -12.02
C HIS A 106 -2.77 9.17 -10.63
N CYS A 107 -2.34 8.34 -9.68
CA CYS A 107 -2.83 8.32 -8.31
C CYS A 107 -1.69 8.44 -7.31
N THR A 108 -2.01 8.50 -6.02
CA THR A 108 -0.99 8.72 -4.99
C THR A 108 -0.24 7.44 -4.65
N THR A 109 1.08 7.53 -4.68
CA THR A 109 1.99 6.53 -4.12
C THR A 109 2.99 7.20 -3.18
N TYR A 110 3.63 6.44 -2.30
CA TYR A 110 4.71 6.91 -1.43
C TYR A 110 5.99 6.17 -1.77
N ALA A 111 7.07 6.91 -2.02
CA ALA A 111 8.36 6.35 -2.41
C ALA A 111 9.08 5.61 -1.27
N ASP A 112 8.68 5.90 -0.03
CA ASP A 112 9.26 5.30 1.17
C ASP A 112 8.11 4.79 2.06
N TRP A 113 8.12 3.48 2.36
CA TRP A 113 7.08 2.81 3.12
C TRP A 113 7.65 1.65 3.92
N THR A 114 7.34 1.64 5.21
CA THR A 114 7.78 0.61 6.13
C THR A 114 6.68 -0.42 6.39
N GLU A 115 7.07 -1.67 6.49
CA GLU A 115 6.24 -2.79 6.91
C GLU A 115 6.04 -2.84 8.43
N THR A 116 5.28 -3.82 8.92
CA THR A 116 4.95 -3.98 10.35
C THR A 116 6.18 -4.34 11.18
N ASP A 117 6.97 -5.31 10.74
CA ASP A 117 8.21 -5.72 11.38
C ASP A 117 9.32 -5.94 10.34
N SER A 118 10.51 -6.33 10.80
CA SER A 118 11.67 -6.59 9.93
C SER A 118 11.84 -8.07 9.58
N GLU A 119 11.02 -8.92 10.13
CA GLU A 119 10.99 -10.34 9.80
C GLU A 119 10.22 -10.54 8.49
N GLN A 120 10.75 -11.37 7.62
CA GLN A 120 10.10 -11.65 6.35
C GLN A 120 9.09 -12.79 6.52
N ASN A 121 7.92 -12.47 7.03
CA ASN A 121 6.80 -13.38 7.14
C ASN A 121 5.48 -12.63 6.85
N SER A 122 4.79 -13.05 5.82
CA SER A 122 3.60 -12.40 5.32
C SER A 122 2.49 -12.30 6.38
N LEU A 123 2.26 -13.35 7.17
CA LEU A 123 1.17 -13.36 8.14
C LEU A 123 1.25 -12.22 9.15
N ASN A 124 2.43 -11.95 9.71
CA ASN A 124 2.57 -10.89 10.69
C ASN A 124 2.38 -9.50 10.06
N GLN A 125 2.80 -9.33 8.80
CA GLN A 125 2.56 -8.11 8.03
C GLN A 125 1.05 -7.89 7.83
N TYR A 126 0.31 -8.93 7.43
CA TYR A 126 -1.14 -8.85 7.26
C TYR A 126 -1.89 -8.61 8.57
N VAL A 127 -1.48 -9.27 9.66
CA VAL A 127 -2.07 -9.01 10.99
C VAL A 127 -1.81 -7.57 11.42
N GLY A 128 -0.58 -7.08 11.24
CA GLY A 128 -0.22 -5.69 11.52
C GLY A 128 -0.96 -4.68 10.66
N LEU A 129 -1.17 -4.98 9.37
CA LEU A 129 -1.91 -4.12 8.44
C LEU A 129 -3.35 -3.85 8.89
N VAL A 130 -3.99 -4.78 9.59
CA VAL A 130 -5.40 -4.68 10.01
C VAL A 130 -5.60 -4.45 11.51
N SER A 131 -4.54 -4.53 12.31
CA SER A 131 -4.58 -4.31 13.77
C SER A 131 -3.57 -3.26 14.27
N GLY A 132 -2.50 -3.02 13.51
CA GLY A 132 -1.37 -2.20 13.94
C GLY A 132 -0.49 -2.87 15.01
N VAL A 133 -0.63 -4.18 15.22
CA VAL A 133 0.13 -4.94 16.21
C VAL A 133 1.12 -5.88 15.53
N ASP A 134 2.37 -5.82 15.97
CA ASP A 134 3.37 -6.85 15.70
C ASP A 134 3.12 -8.02 16.65
N ASN A 135 2.48 -9.08 16.15
CA ASN A 135 1.96 -10.17 16.95
C ASN A 135 2.90 -11.36 16.96
N THR A 136 3.54 -11.60 18.11
CA THR A 136 4.53 -12.66 18.28
C THR A 136 4.01 -14.09 18.02
N SER A 137 2.69 -14.33 18.08
CA SER A 137 2.12 -15.65 17.79
C SER A 137 1.98 -15.94 16.29
N THR A 138 2.13 -14.94 15.44
CA THR A 138 1.97 -15.04 13.98
C THR A 138 3.27 -14.91 13.18
N VAL A 139 4.39 -14.71 13.85
CA VAL A 139 5.70 -14.47 13.19
C VAL A 139 6.31 -15.64 12.41
N ASN A 140 5.67 -16.80 12.37
CA ASN A 140 6.18 -18.00 11.70
C ASN A 140 5.27 -18.50 10.56
N ASP A 141 4.42 -17.66 10.01
CA ASP A 141 3.49 -18.04 8.92
C ASP A 141 2.68 -19.31 9.22
N CYS A 142 2.30 -19.49 10.48
CA CYS A 142 1.60 -20.69 10.94
C CYS A 142 0.14 -20.70 10.48
N ASN A 143 -0.47 -21.89 10.40
CA ASN A 143 -1.91 -21.99 10.14
C ASN A 143 -2.74 -21.57 11.36
N PRO A 144 -3.98 -21.05 11.17
CA PRO A 144 -4.87 -20.67 12.25
C PRO A 144 -5.04 -21.80 13.29
N SER A 145 -4.76 -21.51 14.56
CA SER A 145 -4.84 -22.46 15.67
C SER A 145 -4.87 -21.72 17.00
N ASP A 146 -5.02 -22.47 18.10
CA ASP A 146 -4.97 -21.87 19.46
C ASP A 146 -3.63 -21.21 19.79
N THR A 147 -2.55 -21.57 19.11
CA THR A 147 -1.21 -21.01 19.30
C THR A 147 -0.78 -20.06 18.18
N CYS A 148 -1.56 -19.97 17.10
CA CYS A 148 -1.33 -19.09 15.97
C CYS A 148 -2.59 -18.27 15.70
N ARG A 149 -2.76 -17.21 16.46
CA ARG A 149 -3.94 -16.32 16.41
C ARG A 149 -3.64 -14.96 17.05
N SER A 150 -4.52 -14.00 16.81
CA SER A 150 -4.55 -12.73 17.51
C SER A 150 -5.86 -12.57 18.29
N THR A 151 -5.78 -11.97 19.46
CA THR A 151 -6.93 -11.49 20.23
C THR A 151 -7.02 -9.99 20.26
N ASP A 152 -6.09 -9.32 19.55
CA ASP A 152 -6.01 -7.87 19.46
C ASP A 152 -7.26 -7.30 18.79
N ASP A 153 -7.47 -6.02 18.99
CA ASP A 153 -8.51 -5.30 18.27
C ASP A 153 -8.12 -5.14 16.79
N ASN A 154 -9.10 -5.01 15.91
CA ASN A 154 -8.86 -5.00 14.49
C ASN A 154 -9.93 -4.22 13.74
N ILE A 155 -9.63 -3.83 12.51
CA ILE A 155 -10.54 -3.01 11.71
C ILE A 155 -11.86 -3.73 11.36
N PHE A 156 -11.85 -5.06 11.24
CA PHE A 156 -13.09 -5.81 10.95
C PHE A 156 -14.09 -5.67 12.11
N ARG A 157 -13.63 -5.84 13.37
CA ARG A 157 -14.44 -5.64 14.57
C ARG A 157 -14.90 -4.20 14.69
N GLN A 158 -14.02 -3.21 14.50
CA GLN A 158 -14.40 -1.80 14.57
C GLN A 158 -15.52 -1.45 13.59
N ILE A 159 -15.45 -1.93 12.36
CA ILE A 159 -16.47 -1.69 11.35
C ILE A 159 -17.79 -2.32 11.77
N ARG A 160 -17.78 -3.58 12.28
CA ARG A 160 -18.95 -4.29 12.78
C ARG A 160 -19.64 -3.54 13.92
N GLU A 161 -18.86 -3.07 14.88
CA GLU A 161 -19.35 -2.32 16.05
C GLU A 161 -20.04 -1.00 15.68
N THR A 162 -19.72 -0.43 14.53
CA THR A 162 -20.38 0.76 14.00
C THR A 162 -21.57 0.45 13.08
N GLY A 163 -21.91 -0.83 12.91
CA GLY A 163 -22.98 -1.29 12.03
C GLY A 163 -22.58 -1.36 10.55
N GLY A 164 -21.29 -1.21 10.25
CA GLY A 164 -20.75 -1.39 8.90
C GLY A 164 -20.57 -2.87 8.52
N THR A 165 -20.15 -3.09 7.29
CA THR A 165 -19.98 -4.43 6.71
C THR A 165 -18.52 -4.65 6.32
N PRO A 166 -17.68 -5.28 7.16
CA PRO A 166 -16.37 -5.75 6.73
C PRO A 166 -16.55 -7.05 5.94
N ARG A 167 -15.85 -7.19 4.83
CA ARG A 167 -15.80 -8.41 4.03
C ARG A 167 -14.38 -8.67 3.55
N THR A 168 -13.93 -9.89 3.69
CA THR A 168 -12.71 -10.41 3.08
C THR A 168 -13.12 -11.31 1.93
N PHE A 169 -12.73 -10.98 0.71
CA PHE A 169 -13.01 -11.75 -0.49
C PHE A 169 -11.77 -12.55 -0.88
N VAL A 170 -11.88 -13.87 -0.86
CA VAL A 170 -10.75 -14.79 -1.03
C VAL A 170 -10.83 -15.45 -2.39
N ASP A 171 -9.84 -15.18 -3.25
CA ASP A 171 -9.71 -15.86 -4.54
C ASP A 171 -9.35 -17.34 -4.34
N GLY A 172 -10.00 -18.20 -5.13
CA GLY A 172 -9.85 -19.66 -5.00
C GLY A 172 -10.62 -20.31 -3.84
N ALA A 173 -11.29 -19.53 -2.97
CA ALA A 173 -12.25 -20.09 -2.02
C ALA A 173 -13.58 -20.41 -2.72
N THR A 174 -14.22 -21.50 -2.30
CA THR A 174 -15.52 -21.95 -2.82
C THR A 174 -16.62 -21.96 -1.76
N GLU A 175 -16.26 -21.68 -0.52
CA GLU A 175 -17.17 -21.61 0.62
C GLU A 175 -16.71 -20.54 1.63
N PRO A 176 -17.63 -19.97 2.41
CA PRO A 176 -17.31 -19.00 3.43
C PRO A 176 -16.42 -19.54 4.55
N CYS A 177 -15.60 -18.68 5.15
CA CYS A 177 -14.67 -19.00 6.24
C CYS A 177 -13.62 -20.06 5.85
N SER A 178 -13.15 -19.96 4.61
CA SER A 178 -12.18 -20.91 4.04
C SER A 178 -11.06 -20.15 3.32
N ALA A 179 -9.84 -20.66 3.42
CA ALA A 179 -8.72 -20.19 2.61
C ALA A 179 -8.78 -20.75 1.17
N GLY A 180 -9.62 -21.76 0.93
CA GLY A 180 -9.69 -22.42 -0.37
C GLY A 180 -8.36 -23.04 -0.78
N LYS A 181 -7.84 -22.63 -1.93
CA LYS A 181 -6.50 -23.00 -2.44
C LYS A 181 -5.42 -21.98 -2.08
N ASN A 182 -5.80 -20.90 -1.39
CA ASN A 182 -4.88 -19.87 -0.97
C ASN A 182 -4.11 -20.27 0.29
N ALA A 183 -2.99 -19.63 0.54
CA ALA A 183 -2.32 -19.77 1.83
C ALA A 183 -3.17 -19.04 2.90
N ALA A 184 -3.52 -19.75 3.99
CA ALA A 184 -4.29 -19.12 5.07
C ALA A 184 -3.58 -17.89 5.63
N LYS A 185 -2.24 -17.85 5.61
CA LYS A 185 -1.41 -16.75 6.10
C LYS A 185 -1.70 -15.40 5.43
N HIS A 186 -2.24 -15.39 4.20
CA HIS A 186 -2.63 -14.17 3.49
C HIS A 186 -4.02 -13.65 3.87
N ILE A 187 -4.75 -14.36 4.76
CA ILE A 187 -6.12 -14.03 5.14
C ILE A 187 -6.17 -13.69 6.65
N PRO A 188 -5.77 -12.48 7.06
CA PRO A 188 -5.66 -12.13 8.49
C PRO A 188 -6.97 -12.30 9.26
N ALA A 189 -8.12 -12.15 8.60
CA ALA A 189 -9.43 -12.34 9.21
C ALA A 189 -9.64 -13.76 9.81
N LEU A 190 -8.91 -14.77 9.32
CA LEU A 190 -8.97 -16.13 9.88
C LEU A 190 -8.23 -16.29 11.22
N TYR A 191 -7.39 -15.33 11.58
CA TYR A 191 -6.53 -15.41 12.76
C TYR A 191 -7.07 -14.64 13.97
N PHE A 192 -8.02 -13.73 13.77
CA PHE A 192 -8.60 -12.99 14.89
C PHE A 192 -9.65 -13.83 15.62
N GLN A 193 -9.46 -13.97 16.93
CA GLN A 193 -10.32 -14.75 17.82
C GLN A 193 -10.71 -13.97 19.07
N GLY A 194 -10.40 -12.67 19.13
CA GLY A 194 -10.84 -11.79 20.21
C GLY A 194 -12.32 -11.40 20.08
N GLY A 195 -12.94 -11.02 21.19
CA GLY A 195 -14.33 -10.60 21.16
C GLY A 195 -15.26 -11.63 20.51
N ASP A 196 -15.92 -11.23 19.43
CA ASP A 196 -16.83 -12.07 18.65
C ASP A 196 -16.29 -12.45 17.25
N ASP A 197 -15.03 -12.14 16.93
CA ASP A 197 -14.45 -12.30 15.60
C ASP A 197 -14.66 -13.69 15.01
N ALA A 198 -14.34 -14.75 15.77
CA ALA A 198 -14.47 -16.12 15.29
C ALA A 198 -15.92 -16.48 14.88
N SER A 199 -16.92 -15.89 15.51
CA SER A 199 -18.34 -16.15 15.21
C SER A 199 -18.79 -15.50 13.91
N HIS A 200 -18.07 -14.46 13.45
CA HIS A 200 -18.37 -13.71 12.23
C HIS A 200 -17.65 -14.24 10.97
N CYS A 201 -16.73 -15.18 11.12
CA CYS A 201 -15.92 -15.68 10.00
C CYS A 201 -16.76 -16.04 8.76
N LYS A 202 -17.84 -16.83 8.93
CA LYS A 202 -18.70 -17.24 7.80
C LYS A 202 -19.45 -16.08 7.13
N ALA A 203 -19.69 -15.01 7.86
CA ALA A 203 -20.35 -13.84 7.30
C ALA A 203 -19.38 -12.87 6.64
N GLU A 204 -18.10 -12.91 7.02
CA GLU A 204 -17.12 -11.89 6.66
C GLU A 204 -16.00 -12.39 5.73
N VAL A 205 -15.64 -13.66 5.78
CA VAL A 205 -14.67 -14.27 4.87
C VAL A 205 -15.42 -15.05 3.81
N LEU A 206 -15.45 -14.54 2.59
CA LEU A 206 -16.31 -14.99 1.51
C LEU A 206 -15.49 -15.39 0.27
N PRO A 207 -16.00 -16.27 -0.60
CA PRO A 207 -15.42 -16.45 -1.92
C PRO A 207 -15.32 -15.14 -2.71
N PHE A 208 -14.26 -14.99 -3.50
CA PHE A 208 -14.10 -13.80 -4.35
C PHE A 208 -15.27 -13.61 -5.34
N SER A 209 -15.89 -14.72 -5.78
CA SER A 209 -17.09 -14.66 -6.63
C SER A 209 -18.29 -13.92 -6.03
N ASP A 210 -18.30 -13.69 -4.73
CA ASP A 210 -19.37 -12.98 -4.04
C ASP A 210 -19.13 -11.46 -3.98
N LEU A 211 -18.01 -10.98 -4.52
CA LEU A 211 -17.74 -9.54 -4.66
C LEU A 211 -18.66 -8.94 -5.74
N ASP A 212 -19.51 -8.02 -5.33
CA ASP A 212 -20.32 -7.21 -6.24
C ASP A 212 -19.69 -5.80 -6.35
N PRO A 213 -19.11 -5.43 -7.50
CA PRO A 213 -18.48 -4.12 -7.68
C PRO A 213 -19.47 -2.94 -7.71
N ASP A 214 -20.76 -3.20 -7.89
CA ASP A 214 -21.83 -2.19 -7.87
C ASP A 214 -22.44 -1.99 -6.49
N HIS A 215 -22.19 -2.90 -5.54
CA HIS A 215 -22.66 -2.87 -4.15
C HIS A 215 -21.54 -3.21 -3.18
N LEU A 216 -20.59 -2.29 -3.03
CA LEU A 216 -19.43 -2.49 -2.18
C LEU A 216 -19.79 -2.50 -0.68
N PRO A 217 -19.16 -3.37 0.13
CA PRO A 217 -19.25 -3.29 1.58
C PRO A 217 -18.50 -2.07 2.12
N THR A 218 -18.63 -1.80 3.43
CA THR A 218 -17.83 -0.73 4.08
C THR A 218 -16.33 -0.96 3.91
N LEU A 219 -15.88 -2.22 4.06
CA LEU A 219 -14.52 -2.66 3.73
C LEU A 219 -14.59 -3.91 2.86
N ALA A 220 -14.05 -3.85 1.65
CA ALA A 220 -13.75 -4.98 0.80
C ALA A 220 -12.23 -5.26 0.88
N PHE A 221 -11.83 -6.28 1.64
CA PHE A 221 -10.46 -6.74 1.75
C PHE A 221 -10.26 -7.91 0.78
N ILE A 222 -9.58 -7.68 -0.33
CA ILE A 222 -9.46 -8.64 -1.43
C ILE A 222 -8.12 -9.33 -1.33
N VAL A 223 -8.17 -10.66 -1.20
CA VAL A 223 -6.99 -11.55 -1.11
C VAL A 223 -6.94 -12.39 -2.37
N PRO A 224 -6.01 -12.12 -3.29
CA PRO A 224 -5.78 -12.95 -4.47
C PRO A 224 -5.25 -14.34 -4.08
N ASP A 225 -5.29 -15.31 -5.00
CA ASP A 225 -4.59 -16.57 -4.79
C ASP A 225 -3.06 -16.39 -4.97
N LEU A 226 -2.26 -17.42 -4.62
CA LEU A 226 -0.79 -17.38 -4.67
C LEU A 226 -0.21 -17.06 -6.06
N CYS A 227 -0.99 -17.22 -7.11
CA CYS A 227 -0.59 -16.84 -8.45
C CYS A 227 -0.91 -15.37 -8.74
N HIS A 228 -2.08 -14.92 -8.30
CA HIS A 228 -2.59 -13.60 -8.60
C HIS A 228 -2.02 -12.52 -7.68
N ASP A 229 -1.57 -12.87 -6.45
CA ASP A 229 -0.89 -11.94 -5.54
C ASP A 229 0.59 -11.69 -5.90
N GLY A 230 1.20 -12.54 -6.73
CA GLY A 230 2.60 -12.44 -7.13
C GLY A 230 3.55 -13.34 -6.37
N HIS A 231 3.06 -14.15 -5.42
CA HIS A 231 3.89 -15.10 -4.67
C HIS A 231 4.48 -16.17 -5.60
N ASP A 232 3.66 -16.83 -6.42
CA ASP A 232 4.05 -17.97 -7.25
C ASP A 232 4.15 -17.63 -8.76
N CYS A 233 3.59 -16.49 -9.21
CA CYS A 233 3.44 -16.19 -10.64
C CYS A 233 4.12 -14.86 -11.05
N PRO A 234 4.36 -14.70 -12.39
CA PRO A 234 5.00 -13.49 -12.91
C PRO A 234 4.14 -12.22 -12.80
N ASP A 235 4.79 -11.06 -12.77
CA ASP A 235 4.19 -9.73 -12.71
C ASP A 235 3.04 -9.50 -13.69
N ALA A 236 3.11 -10.06 -14.92
CA ALA A 236 2.06 -9.91 -15.92
C ALA A 236 0.75 -10.59 -15.50
N THR A 237 0.82 -11.72 -14.78
CA THR A 237 -0.36 -12.41 -14.24
C THR A 237 -1.02 -11.58 -13.14
N VAL A 238 -0.22 -10.99 -12.27
CA VAL A 238 -0.67 -10.07 -11.21
C VAL A 238 -1.38 -8.86 -11.83
N ASP A 239 -0.75 -8.21 -12.81
CA ASP A 239 -1.29 -7.02 -13.46
C ASP A 239 -2.60 -7.30 -14.20
N ASP A 240 -2.68 -8.42 -14.91
CA ASP A 240 -3.90 -8.82 -15.63
C ASP A 240 -5.05 -9.15 -14.67
N TRP A 241 -4.75 -9.79 -13.55
CA TRP A 241 -5.75 -10.08 -12.54
C TRP A 241 -6.20 -8.81 -11.80
N ALA A 242 -5.26 -7.96 -11.37
CA ALA A 242 -5.56 -6.66 -10.77
C ALA A 242 -6.41 -5.80 -11.71
N LYS A 243 -6.11 -5.80 -13.02
CA LYS A 243 -6.92 -5.11 -14.03
C LYS A 243 -8.35 -5.65 -14.09
N THR A 244 -8.51 -6.96 -14.11
CA THR A 244 -9.83 -7.61 -14.17
C THR A 244 -10.65 -7.31 -12.93
N THR A 245 -10.01 -7.25 -11.77
CA THR A 245 -10.62 -6.99 -10.46
C THR A 245 -10.96 -5.51 -10.26
N LEU A 246 -10.01 -4.62 -10.53
CA LEU A 246 -10.18 -3.19 -10.21
C LEU A 246 -10.96 -2.41 -11.27
N THR A 247 -10.96 -2.84 -12.54
CA THR A 247 -11.68 -2.12 -13.59
C THR A 247 -13.17 -1.98 -13.30
N PRO A 248 -13.94 -3.05 -12.98
CA PRO A 248 -15.35 -2.92 -12.66
C PRO A 248 -15.61 -2.08 -11.41
N ILE A 249 -14.71 -2.13 -10.40
CA ILE A 249 -14.82 -1.30 -9.18
C ILE A 249 -14.63 0.18 -9.53
N LEU A 250 -13.59 0.52 -10.29
CA LEU A 250 -13.26 1.91 -10.65
C LEU A 250 -14.23 2.51 -11.68
N ASP A 251 -14.89 1.70 -12.47
CA ASP A 251 -15.96 2.10 -13.39
C ASP A 251 -17.36 1.98 -12.74
N GLY A 252 -17.46 1.41 -11.53
CA GLY A 252 -18.71 1.14 -10.82
C GLY A 252 -19.37 2.40 -10.26
N ALA A 253 -20.66 2.24 -9.94
CA ALA A 253 -21.51 3.33 -9.45
C ALA A 253 -21.01 3.89 -8.10
N ASP A 254 -20.50 3.06 -7.21
CA ASP A 254 -20.00 3.51 -5.89
C ASP A 254 -18.71 4.34 -6.01
N TYR A 255 -17.81 3.97 -6.91
CA TYR A 255 -16.62 4.79 -7.17
C TYR A 255 -17.00 6.14 -7.81
N ALA A 256 -17.94 6.13 -8.73
CA ALA A 256 -18.41 7.34 -9.40
C ALA A 256 -19.04 8.38 -8.46
N LYS A 257 -19.56 7.96 -7.30
CA LYS A 257 -20.07 8.85 -6.24
C LYS A 257 -18.96 9.65 -5.55
N GLY A 258 -17.69 9.28 -5.74
CA GLY A 258 -16.54 9.96 -5.14
C GLY A 258 -16.31 9.66 -3.66
N ARG A 259 -16.92 8.60 -3.13
CA ARG A 259 -16.84 8.20 -1.71
C ARG A 259 -16.28 6.80 -1.49
N THR A 260 -15.54 6.30 -2.46
CA THR A 260 -14.79 5.04 -2.39
C THR A 260 -13.30 5.33 -2.45
N LEU A 261 -12.55 4.78 -1.48
CA LEU A 261 -11.09 4.73 -1.48
C LEU A 261 -10.67 3.32 -1.90
N VAL A 262 -9.84 3.22 -2.94
CA VAL A 262 -9.23 1.95 -3.34
C VAL A 262 -7.73 2.00 -3.00
N VAL A 263 -7.21 0.93 -2.42
CA VAL A 263 -5.82 0.78 -2.01
C VAL A 263 -5.28 -0.49 -2.65
N VAL A 264 -4.10 -0.41 -3.28
CA VAL A 264 -3.27 -1.57 -3.61
C VAL A 264 -2.06 -1.50 -2.69
N ILE A 265 -1.83 -2.55 -1.92
CA ILE A 265 -0.76 -2.60 -0.93
C ILE A 265 -0.09 -3.96 -0.97
N TYR A 266 1.24 -3.94 -0.93
CA TYR A 266 2.07 -5.13 -0.76
C TYR A 266 2.36 -5.34 0.72
N ASP A 267 2.70 -6.55 1.09
CA ASP A 267 2.89 -6.93 2.48
C ASP A 267 4.29 -6.58 3.01
N GLU A 268 5.34 -6.91 2.28
CA GLU A 268 6.73 -6.83 2.74
C GLU A 268 7.71 -6.32 1.66
N ASP A 269 9.02 -6.36 1.94
CA ASP A 269 10.14 -5.92 1.10
C ASP A 269 10.24 -4.39 0.92
N GLN A 270 10.57 -3.71 2.02
CA GLN A 270 10.76 -2.26 2.04
C GLN A 270 11.75 -1.74 0.97
N PRO A 271 11.46 -0.61 0.33
CA PRO A 271 10.26 0.21 0.47
C PRO A 271 9.04 -0.50 -0.11
N VAL A 272 8.01 -0.72 0.73
CA VAL A 272 6.82 -1.48 0.35
C VAL A 272 6.02 -0.73 -0.71
N PRO A 273 5.65 -1.35 -1.83
CA PRO A 273 4.82 -0.73 -2.84
C PRO A 273 3.41 -0.45 -2.31
N ASN A 274 2.87 0.69 -2.71
CA ASN A 274 1.60 1.19 -2.22
C ASN A 274 0.94 2.10 -3.26
N LEU A 275 -0.39 2.08 -3.32
CA LEU A 275 -1.14 2.91 -4.26
C LEU A 275 -2.50 3.26 -3.65
N LEU A 276 -2.77 4.55 -3.51
CA LEU A 276 -4.02 5.09 -2.99
C LEU A 276 -4.79 5.76 -4.12
N ILE A 277 -5.98 5.27 -4.38
CA ILE A 277 -6.82 5.64 -5.52
C ILE A 277 -8.14 6.21 -4.99
N ALA A 278 -8.37 7.48 -5.20
CA ALA A 278 -9.62 8.15 -4.91
C ALA A 278 -9.81 9.33 -5.89
N PRO A 279 -11.03 9.75 -6.19
CA PRO A 279 -11.25 10.88 -7.11
C PRO A 279 -10.57 12.18 -6.71
N THR A 280 -10.23 12.34 -5.44
CA THR A 280 -9.51 13.51 -4.91
C THR A 280 -8.01 13.28 -4.75
N ALA A 281 -7.54 12.04 -4.82
CA ALA A 281 -6.14 11.71 -4.57
C ALA A 281 -5.20 12.47 -5.50
N HIS A 282 -4.06 12.91 -4.94
CA HIS A 282 -3.01 13.57 -5.72
C HIS A 282 -2.42 12.63 -6.77
N GLU A 283 -2.02 13.18 -7.88
CA GLU A 283 -1.29 12.43 -8.92
C GLU A 283 0.20 12.32 -8.54
N GLY A 284 0.73 11.10 -8.68
CA GLY A 284 2.16 10.79 -8.64
C GLY A 284 2.71 10.41 -7.27
N THR A 285 4.03 10.25 -7.24
CA THR A 285 4.75 9.71 -6.09
C THR A 285 5.15 10.79 -5.10
N LEU A 286 4.78 10.61 -3.85
CA LEU A 286 5.15 11.48 -2.74
C LEU A 286 6.41 10.96 -2.03
N ALA A 287 7.38 11.86 -1.82
CA ALA A 287 8.58 11.53 -1.06
C ALA A 287 8.37 11.62 0.47
N LYS A 288 7.32 12.29 0.91
CA LYS A 288 6.97 12.46 2.34
C LYS A 288 5.45 12.61 2.51
N PRO A 289 4.92 12.19 3.66
CA PRO A 289 5.65 11.50 4.75
C PRO A 289 6.09 10.08 4.35
N VAL A 290 6.92 9.44 5.19
CA VAL A 290 7.16 7.99 5.09
C VAL A 290 5.84 7.29 5.44
N GLY A 291 5.38 6.41 4.58
CA GLY A 291 4.21 5.59 4.83
C GLY A 291 4.53 4.37 5.70
N SER A 292 3.50 3.71 6.21
CA SER A 292 3.62 2.41 6.88
C SER A 292 2.26 1.71 6.91
N HIS A 293 2.25 0.41 7.21
CA HIS A 293 1.01 -0.35 7.42
C HIS A 293 0.13 0.29 8.49
N ALA A 294 0.72 0.69 9.62
CA ALA A 294 -0.03 1.41 10.66
C ALA A 294 -0.52 2.81 10.22
N ALA A 295 0.25 3.53 9.39
CA ALA A 295 -0.19 4.80 8.82
C ALA A 295 -1.37 4.61 7.86
N LEU A 296 -1.36 3.53 7.08
CA LEU A 296 -2.48 3.17 6.21
C LEU A 296 -3.72 2.82 7.03
N LEU A 297 -3.58 1.94 8.02
CA LEU A 297 -4.69 1.55 8.89
C LEU A 297 -5.33 2.78 9.54
N LYS A 298 -4.54 3.67 10.15
CA LYS A 298 -5.04 4.93 10.72
C LYS A 298 -5.75 5.81 9.67
N THR A 299 -5.24 5.82 8.46
CA THR A 299 -5.84 6.57 7.36
C THR A 299 -7.20 6.00 6.97
N ILE A 300 -7.32 4.68 6.90
CA ILE A 300 -8.57 3.98 6.61
C ILE A 300 -9.60 4.17 7.73
N GLU A 301 -9.20 4.01 9.00
CA GLU A 301 -10.07 4.27 10.14
C GLU A 301 -10.67 5.68 10.08
N GLN A 302 -9.83 6.69 9.85
CA GLN A 302 -10.29 8.07 9.72
C GLN A 302 -11.11 8.32 8.45
N ALA A 303 -10.81 7.62 7.37
CA ALA A 303 -11.59 7.70 6.13
C ALA A 303 -13.00 7.15 6.34
N LEU A 304 -13.14 6.08 7.09
CA LEU A 304 -14.44 5.48 7.45
C LEU A 304 -15.12 6.16 8.64
N GLY A 305 -14.45 7.12 9.30
CA GLY A 305 -14.99 7.81 10.49
C GLY A 305 -14.96 6.95 11.77
N LEU A 306 -14.12 5.92 11.79
CA LEU A 306 -13.91 5.05 12.94
C LEU A 306 -13.00 5.71 13.99
N PRO A 307 -13.11 5.32 15.27
CA PRO A 307 -12.12 5.66 16.27
C PRO A 307 -10.79 4.99 15.94
N VAL A 308 -9.68 5.71 16.09
CA VAL A 308 -8.34 5.13 15.85
C VAL A 308 -7.99 4.14 16.96
N LEU A 309 -7.53 2.95 16.61
CA LEU A 309 -7.00 1.95 17.54
C LEU A 309 -5.86 2.54 18.38
N LYS A 310 -5.78 2.15 19.64
CA LYS A 310 -4.78 2.64 20.61
C LYS A 310 -3.86 1.52 21.09
N GLN A 311 -3.36 0.75 20.16
CA GLN A 311 -2.53 -0.42 20.42
C GLN A 311 -1.31 -0.45 19.46
N GLY A 312 -0.27 -1.17 19.83
CA GLY A 312 0.90 -1.39 18.99
C GLY A 312 1.43 -0.12 18.33
N GLN A 313 1.69 -0.21 17.04
CA GLN A 313 2.21 0.88 16.22
C GLN A 313 1.18 1.99 15.96
N MET A 314 -0.11 1.74 16.24
CA MET A 314 -1.17 2.74 16.04
C MET A 314 -1.04 3.95 16.95
N VAL A 315 -0.35 3.82 18.10
CA VAL A 315 -0.12 4.90 19.05
C VAL A 315 0.61 6.06 18.40
N ASP A 316 1.66 5.76 17.62
CA ASP A 316 2.52 6.76 16.97
C ASP A 316 2.25 6.88 15.45
N ALA A 317 1.31 6.11 14.90
CA ALA A 317 0.99 6.14 13.49
C ALA A 317 0.55 7.54 13.05
N ILE A 318 0.99 7.95 11.88
CA ILE A 318 0.54 9.19 11.22
C ILE A 318 -0.65 8.92 10.31
N SER A 319 -1.41 9.95 9.96
CA SER A 319 -2.44 9.85 8.94
C SER A 319 -1.91 10.33 7.60
N LEU A 320 -2.21 9.59 6.55
CA LEU A 320 -1.87 9.94 5.17
C LEU A 320 -2.96 10.77 4.48
N ARG A 321 -4.13 10.99 5.11
CA ARG A 321 -5.27 11.68 4.51
C ARG A 321 -4.91 13.04 3.91
N LYS A 322 -4.17 13.86 4.68
CA LYS A 322 -3.80 15.21 4.23
C LYS A 322 -2.81 15.17 3.06
N SER A 323 -1.77 14.33 3.13
CA SER A 323 -0.74 14.26 2.09
C SER A 323 -1.25 13.63 0.80
N ALA A 324 -2.11 12.63 0.89
CA ALA A 324 -2.74 11.99 -0.28
C ALA A 324 -3.99 12.72 -0.78
N HIS A 325 -4.48 13.72 -0.06
CA HIS A 325 -5.72 14.46 -0.37
C HIS A 325 -6.96 13.56 -0.39
N LEU A 326 -7.12 12.77 0.70
CA LEU A 326 -8.22 11.83 0.92
C LEU A 326 -9.26 12.36 1.89
#